data_f54198f751b3f03f36c7e66205a8872e
#
_entry.id   f54198f751b3f03f36c7e66205a8872e
#
_cell.length_a   1.000
_cell.length_b   1.000
_cell.length_c   1.000
_cell.angle_alpha   90.00
_cell.angle_beta   90.00
_cell.angle_gamma   90.00
#
_symmetry.space_group_name_H-M   'P 1'
#
loop_
_entity.id
_entity.type
_entity.pdbx_description
1 polymer ?
#
loop_
_entity_poly.entity_id
_entity_poly.type
_entity_poly.pdbx_seq_one_letter_code
_entity_poly.pdbx_strand_id
1 'polypeptide(L)'
;MRVHEAQKGETHMKQSAMLTTASLLNILLMTFHLADDILFGMASPRFANLFAVLVFVIWLYGTLVLAERRAGYIIILLGSLLGLLVPVIHMKGASGVVGGEIGKSTQAFFFVWTLLALGVTSMFSALLSAHALWSLPWRRSRRASTAA
;
A
#
# COMPACT_ATOMS: atom_id res chain seq x y z
N MET A 1 10.61 -21.06 29.20
CA MET A 1 9.30 -20.88 28.53
C MET A 1 8.89 -19.41 28.40
N ARG A 2 8.86 -18.61 29.46
CA ARG A 2 8.45 -17.19 29.44
C ARG A 2 9.28 -16.28 28.52
N VAL A 3 10.59 -16.51 28.36
CA VAL A 3 11.49 -15.69 27.53
C VAL A 3 11.14 -15.81 26.04
N HIS A 4 10.80 -17.01 25.57
CA HIS A 4 10.39 -17.25 24.18
C HIS A 4 9.06 -16.57 23.81
N GLU A 5 8.12 -16.51 24.74
CA GLU A 5 6.83 -15.84 24.53
C GLU A 5 6.98 -14.32 24.48
N ALA A 6 7.81 -13.75 25.35
CA ALA A 6 8.13 -12.33 25.34
C ALA A 6 8.81 -11.91 24.02
N GLN A 7 9.76 -12.67 23.54
CA GLN A 7 10.48 -12.41 22.28
C GLN A 7 9.53 -12.49 21.07
N LYS A 8 8.60 -13.45 21.06
CA LYS A 8 7.59 -13.58 20.00
C LYS A 8 6.61 -12.41 19.97
N GLY A 9 6.21 -11.92 21.15
CA GLY A 9 5.38 -10.72 21.27
C GLY A 9 6.05 -9.46 20.73
N GLU A 10 7.33 -9.27 21.06
CA GLU A 10 8.13 -8.12 20.61
C GLU A 10 8.33 -8.11 19.09
N THR A 11 8.62 -9.25 18.49
CA THR A 11 8.77 -9.37 17.01
C THR A 11 7.46 -9.09 16.29
N HIS A 12 6.33 -9.52 16.83
CA HIS A 12 5.01 -9.24 16.24
C HIS A 12 4.67 -7.75 16.31
N MET A 13 4.91 -7.08 17.43
CA MET A 13 4.70 -5.64 17.56
C MET A 13 5.56 -4.84 16.59
N LYS A 14 6.83 -5.20 16.42
CA LYS A 14 7.73 -4.55 15.46
C LYS A 14 7.23 -4.72 14.02
N GLN A 15 6.79 -5.90 13.64
CA GLN A 15 6.26 -6.18 12.31
C GLN A 15 4.98 -5.39 12.04
N SER A 16 4.06 -5.31 13.00
CA SER A 16 2.83 -4.52 12.89
C SER A 16 3.13 -3.04 12.71
N ALA A 17 4.03 -2.48 13.53
CA ALA A 17 4.45 -1.09 13.42
C ALA A 17 5.10 -0.78 12.06
N MET A 18 5.99 -1.66 11.57
CA MET A 18 6.63 -1.51 10.26
C MET A 18 5.61 -1.52 9.12
N LEU A 19 4.64 -2.43 9.17
CA LEU A 19 3.58 -2.51 8.16
C LEU A 19 2.69 -1.26 8.18
N THR A 20 2.29 -0.80 9.35
CA THR A 20 1.48 0.42 9.51
C THR A 20 2.24 1.63 8.95
N THR A 21 3.51 1.80 9.31
CA THR A 21 4.35 2.91 8.82
C THR A 21 4.52 2.84 7.30
N ALA A 22 4.83 1.67 6.74
CA ALA A 22 4.98 1.50 5.29
C ALA A 22 3.67 1.78 4.55
N SER A 23 2.53 1.35 5.09
CA SER A 23 1.21 1.60 4.51
C SER A 23 0.84 3.09 4.53
N LEU A 24 1.09 3.80 5.64
CA LEU A 24 0.86 5.24 5.73
C LEU A 24 1.75 6.01 4.76
N LEU A 25 3.02 5.60 4.63
CA LEU A 25 3.94 6.21 3.66
C LEU A 25 3.48 5.98 2.22
N ASN A 26 2.95 4.80 1.90
CA ASN A 26 2.35 4.53 0.59
C ASN A 26 1.17 5.44 0.29
N ILE A 27 0.26 5.62 1.25
CA ILE A 27 -0.91 6.51 1.08
C ILE A 27 -0.43 7.95 0.83
N LEU A 28 0.57 8.41 1.57
CA LEU A 28 1.15 9.74 1.40
C LEU A 28 1.79 9.91 0.01
N LEU A 29 2.65 8.96 -0.40
CA LEU A 29 3.31 8.98 -1.70
C LEU A 29 2.32 8.90 -2.85
N MET A 30 1.26 8.08 -2.72
CA MET A 30 0.21 7.98 -3.70
C MET A 30 -0.59 9.29 -3.82
N THR A 31 -0.79 9.99 -2.70
CA THR A 31 -1.44 11.31 -2.68
C THR A 31 -0.60 12.34 -3.42
N PHE A 32 0.72 12.37 -3.18
CA PHE A 32 1.63 13.25 -3.91
C PHE A 32 1.66 12.92 -5.39
N HIS A 33 1.73 11.63 -5.74
CA HIS A 33 1.73 11.21 -7.13
C HIS A 33 0.44 11.62 -7.87
N LEU A 34 -0.73 11.48 -7.25
CA LEU A 34 -1.99 11.94 -7.83
C LEU A 34 -2.00 13.47 -8.00
N ALA A 35 -1.42 14.21 -7.05
CA ALA A 35 -1.28 15.66 -7.18
C ALA A 35 -0.38 16.04 -8.36
N ASP A 36 0.75 15.33 -8.54
CA ASP A 36 1.65 15.52 -9.67
C ASP A 36 0.95 15.21 -11.00
N ASP A 37 0.19 14.12 -11.08
CA ASP A 37 -0.58 13.77 -12.29
C ASP A 37 -1.57 14.87 -12.71
N ILE A 38 -2.21 15.51 -11.72
CA ILE A 38 -3.12 16.64 -11.96
C ILE A 38 -2.34 17.86 -12.43
N LEU A 39 -1.21 18.18 -11.78
CA LEU A 39 -0.37 19.34 -12.11
C LEU A 39 0.27 19.22 -13.50
N PHE A 40 0.66 18.02 -13.90
CA PHE A 40 1.19 17.74 -15.23
C PHE A 40 0.11 17.57 -16.31
N GLY A 41 -1.18 17.67 -15.93
CA GLY A 41 -2.32 17.52 -16.86
C GLY A 41 -2.53 16.09 -17.37
N MET A 42 -1.90 15.10 -16.73
CA MET A 42 -2.08 13.69 -17.07
C MET A 42 -3.41 13.14 -16.52
N ALA A 43 -3.84 13.64 -15.38
CA ALA A 43 -5.16 13.38 -14.82
C ALA A 43 -6.03 14.65 -14.90
N SER A 44 -7.15 14.58 -15.61
CA SER A 44 -8.13 15.68 -15.58
C SER A 44 -8.77 15.78 -14.20
N PRO A 45 -8.93 16.99 -13.60
CA PRO A 45 -9.66 17.19 -12.35
C PRO A 45 -11.14 16.91 -12.58
N ARG A 46 -11.57 15.67 -12.46
CA ARG A 46 -12.95 15.20 -12.65
C ARG A 46 -13.42 14.42 -11.43
N PHE A 47 -14.71 14.09 -11.41
CA PHE A 47 -15.30 13.22 -10.39
C PHE A 47 -14.60 11.86 -10.22
N ALA A 48 -13.86 11.38 -11.24
CA ALA A 48 -13.02 10.18 -11.12
C ALA A 48 -11.98 10.28 -10.01
N ASN A 49 -11.48 11.49 -9.72
CA ASN A 49 -10.50 11.72 -8.64
C ASN A 49 -11.14 11.56 -7.25
N LEU A 50 -12.47 11.75 -7.12
CA LEU A 50 -13.20 11.45 -5.89
C LEU A 50 -13.18 9.95 -5.57
N PHE A 51 -13.13 9.10 -6.60
CA PHE A 51 -12.97 7.66 -6.41
C PHE A 51 -11.59 7.32 -5.80
N ALA A 52 -10.54 8.02 -6.22
CA ALA A 52 -9.21 7.87 -5.61
C ALA A 52 -9.22 8.25 -4.12
N VAL A 53 -9.91 9.34 -3.76
CA VAL A 53 -10.09 9.73 -2.35
C VAL A 53 -10.79 8.63 -1.55
N LEU A 54 -11.84 8.03 -2.11
CA LEU A 54 -12.54 6.91 -1.45
C LEU A 54 -11.60 5.72 -1.23
N VAL A 55 -10.79 5.37 -2.22
CA VAL A 55 -9.78 4.30 -2.11
C VAL A 55 -8.78 4.62 -0.99
N PHE A 56 -8.29 5.86 -0.90
CA PHE A 56 -7.37 6.28 0.17
C PHE A 56 -8.01 6.22 1.55
N VAL A 57 -9.28 6.61 1.67
CA VAL A 57 -10.02 6.52 2.95
C VAL A 57 -10.18 5.05 3.38
N ILE A 58 -10.54 4.15 2.45
CA ILE A 58 -10.65 2.71 2.73
C ILE A 58 -9.28 2.15 3.13
N TRP A 59 -8.22 2.53 2.42
CA TRP A 59 -6.86 2.08 2.72
C TRP A 59 -6.40 2.58 4.10
N LEU A 60 -6.63 3.85 4.40
CA LEU A 60 -6.34 4.44 5.71
C LEU A 60 -7.12 3.75 6.84
N TYR A 61 -8.42 3.51 6.62
CA TYR A 61 -9.26 2.76 7.55
C TYR A 61 -8.72 1.33 7.78
N GLY A 62 -8.35 0.63 6.71
CA GLY A 62 -7.73 -0.69 6.79
C GLY A 62 -6.42 -0.68 7.60
N THR A 63 -5.62 0.38 7.43
CA THR A 63 -4.33 0.52 8.11
C THR A 63 -4.47 0.85 9.59
N LEU A 64 -5.38 1.78 9.95
CA LEU A 64 -5.46 2.30 11.32
C LEU A 64 -6.51 1.59 12.18
N VAL A 65 -7.68 1.29 11.61
CA VAL A 65 -8.82 0.76 12.38
C VAL A 65 -8.87 -0.76 12.34
N LEU A 66 -8.50 -1.35 11.21
CA LEU A 66 -8.46 -2.80 11.04
C LEU A 66 -7.04 -3.37 11.22
N ALA A 67 -6.15 -2.63 11.89
CA ALA A 67 -4.80 -3.10 12.20
C ALA A 67 -4.86 -4.51 12.84
N GLU A 68 -3.94 -5.38 12.43
CA GLU A 68 -3.81 -6.76 12.91
C GLU A 68 -5.00 -7.70 12.59
N ARG A 69 -6.03 -7.20 11.90
CA ARG A 69 -7.13 -8.03 11.42
C ARG A 69 -6.87 -8.48 9.98
N ARG A 70 -7.40 -9.65 9.61
CA ARG A 70 -7.31 -10.15 8.23
C ARG A 70 -7.78 -9.14 7.20
N ALA A 71 -8.91 -8.48 7.47
CA ALA A 71 -9.46 -7.47 6.57
C ALA A 71 -8.48 -6.30 6.38
N GLY A 72 -7.82 -5.83 7.44
CA GLY A 72 -6.80 -4.80 7.35
C GLY A 72 -5.62 -5.22 6.46
N TYR A 73 -5.07 -6.41 6.68
CA TYR A 73 -3.98 -6.94 5.85
C TYR A 73 -4.38 -7.09 4.38
N ILE A 74 -5.62 -7.52 4.08
CA ILE A 74 -6.13 -7.60 2.71
C ILE A 74 -6.21 -6.21 2.08
N ILE A 75 -6.76 -5.23 2.79
CA ILE A 75 -6.87 -3.86 2.29
C ILE A 75 -5.47 -3.26 2.03
N ILE A 76 -4.53 -3.43 2.96
CA ILE A 76 -3.15 -2.97 2.80
C ILE A 76 -2.48 -3.66 1.61
N LEU A 77 -2.67 -4.97 1.46
CA LEU A 77 -2.12 -5.72 0.33
C LEU A 77 -2.66 -5.19 -1.01
N LEU A 78 -3.98 -5.02 -1.13
CA LEU A 78 -4.60 -4.49 -2.35
C LEU A 78 -4.13 -3.07 -2.65
N GLY A 79 -4.08 -2.19 -1.64
CA GLY A 79 -3.53 -0.84 -1.79
C GLY A 79 -2.07 -0.84 -2.22
N SER A 80 -1.24 -1.71 -1.63
CA SER A 80 0.16 -1.85 -2.02
C SER A 80 0.33 -2.38 -3.45
N LEU A 81 -0.52 -3.30 -3.90
CA LEU A 81 -0.52 -3.76 -5.30
C LEU A 81 -0.90 -2.64 -6.27
N LEU A 82 -1.86 -1.78 -5.91
CA LEU A 82 -2.16 -0.58 -6.67
C LEU A 82 -0.95 0.35 -6.72
N GLY A 83 -0.26 0.58 -5.59
CA GLY A 83 0.94 1.39 -5.52
C GLY A 83 2.11 0.83 -6.36
N LEU A 84 2.22 -0.49 -6.49
CA LEU A 84 3.19 -1.14 -7.39
C LEU A 84 2.84 -0.97 -8.87
N LEU A 85 1.57 -0.91 -9.21
CA LEU A 85 1.11 -0.76 -10.59
C LEU A 85 1.44 0.62 -11.15
N VAL A 86 1.41 1.67 -10.31
CA VAL A 86 1.63 3.06 -10.73
C VAL A 86 2.97 3.28 -11.42
N PRO A 87 4.14 2.90 -10.86
CA PRO A 87 5.42 3.02 -11.57
C PRO A 87 5.43 2.28 -12.92
N VAL A 88 4.78 1.11 -12.99
CA VAL A 88 4.74 0.30 -14.23
C VAL A 88 3.97 1.04 -15.34
N ILE A 89 2.85 1.69 -15.00
CA ILE A 89 2.04 2.45 -15.95
C ILE A 89 2.81 3.66 -16.46
N HIS A 90 3.55 4.35 -15.59
CA HIS A 90 4.27 5.60 -15.91
C HIS A 90 5.68 5.39 -16.52
N MET A 91 6.14 4.15 -16.63
CA MET A 91 7.47 3.87 -17.21
C MET A 91 7.54 4.16 -18.70
N LYS A 92 6.44 3.93 -19.45
CA LYS A 92 6.44 3.98 -20.92
C LYS A 92 5.27 4.83 -21.45
N GLY A 93 5.44 5.34 -22.69
CA GLY A 93 4.43 6.11 -23.39
C GLY A 93 4.81 7.57 -23.60
N ALA A 94 3.94 8.33 -24.29
CA ALA A 94 4.18 9.74 -24.63
C ALA A 94 4.38 10.63 -23.39
N SER A 95 3.70 10.29 -22.28
CA SER A 95 3.82 10.96 -20.97
C SER A 95 4.75 10.20 -20.02
N GLY A 96 5.49 9.17 -20.50
CA GLY A 96 6.29 8.32 -19.64
C GLY A 96 7.61 8.96 -19.19
N VAL A 97 8.21 8.36 -18.15
CA VAL A 97 9.52 8.75 -17.63
C VAL A 97 10.61 8.44 -18.66
N VAL A 98 10.50 7.29 -19.36
CA VAL A 98 11.49 6.86 -20.36
C VAL A 98 11.09 7.38 -21.74
N GLY A 99 11.77 8.43 -22.20
CA GLY A 99 11.61 9.01 -23.54
C GLY A 99 10.36 9.88 -23.73
N GLY A 100 9.55 10.08 -22.68
CA GLY A 100 8.36 10.94 -22.71
C GLY A 100 8.62 12.39 -22.30
N GLU A 101 7.56 13.20 -22.26
CA GLU A 101 7.61 14.62 -21.91
C GLU A 101 8.09 14.88 -20.46
N ILE A 102 7.76 14.00 -19.52
CA ILE A 102 8.18 14.13 -18.13
C ILE A 102 9.70 14.08 -18.02
N GLY A 103 10.37 13.18 -18.74
CA GLY A 103 11.82 13.05 -18.68
C GLY A 103 12.59 14.29 -19.19
N LYS A 104 11.90 15.21 -19.85
CA LYS A 104 12.48 16.46 -20.40
C LYS A 104 12.27 17.67 -19.48
N SER A 105 11.48 17.56 -18.44
CA SER A 105 11.15 18.67 -17.54
C SER A 105 12.10 18.71 -16.33
N THR A 106 12.35 19.91 -15.80
CA THR A 106 13.09 20.09 -14.53
C THR A 106 12.35 19.53 -13.31
N GLN A 107 11.05 19.38 -13.43
CA GLN A 107 10.19 18.81 -12.38
C GLN A 107 10.18 17.27 -12.42
N ALA A 108 10.72 16.65 -13.47
CA ALA A 108 10.84 15.20 -13.63
C ALA A 108 11.52 14.52 -12.45
N PHE A 109 12.48 15.17 -11.82
CA PHE A 109 13.19 14.59 -10.68
C PHE A 109 12.24 14.22 -9.53
N PHE A 110 11.37 15.15 -9.13
CA PHE A 110 10.43 14.90 -8.02
C PHE A 110 9.41 13.81 -8.39
N PHE A 111 8.88 13.87 -9.60
CA PHE A 111 7.97 12.86 -10.12
C PHE A 111 8.60 11.46 -10.15
N VAL A 112 9.81 11.33 -10.68
CA VAL A 112 10.54 10.05 -10.73
C VAL A 112 10.86 9.56 -9.32
N TRP A 113 11.26 10.46 -8.43
CA TRP A 113 11.55 10.13 -7.04
C TRP A 113 10.32 9.59 -6.32
N THR A 114 9.17 10.24 -6.45
CA THR A 114 7.91 9.78 -5.82
C THR A 114 7.49 8.42 -6.38
N LEU A 115 7.63 8.18 -7.69
CA LEU A 115 7.38 6.88 -8.31
C LEU A 115 8.27 5.77 -7.77
N LEU A 116 9.57 6.00 -7.67
CA LEU A 116 10.52 5.02 -7.16
C LEU A 116 10.26 4.73 -5.68
N ALA A 117 10.07 5.78 -4.87
CA ALA A 117 9.77 5.64 -3.46
C ALA A 117 8.46 4.87 -3.24
N LEU A 118 7.42 5.19 -4.03
CA LEU A 118 6.14 4.48 -4.00
C LEU A 118 6.31 3.00 -4.37
N GLY A 119 7.05 2.70 -5.43
CA GLY A 119 7.30 1.33 -5.86
C GLY A 119 8.00 0.50 -4.78
N VAL A 120 9.08 1.03 -4.19
CA VAL A 120 9.86 0.33 -3.14
C VAL A 120 9.03 0.14 -1.87
N THR A 121 8.36 1.19 -1.39
CA THR A 121 7.55 1.11 -0.17
C THR A 121 6.33 0.22 -0.36
N SER A 122 5.71 0.23 -1.54
CA SER A 122 4.60 -0.65 -1.89
C SER A 122 5.02 -2.11 -1.96
N MET A 123 6.17 -2.41 -2.55
CA MET A 123 6.71 -3.77 -2.55
C MET A 123 6.95 -4.27 -1.14
N PHE A 124 7.57 -3.46 -0.30
CA PHE A 124 7.83 -3.80 1.10
C PHE A 124 6.53 -4.05 1.87
N SER A 125 5.55 -3.15 1.74
CA SER A 125 4.25 -3.27 2.38
C SER A 125 3.46 -4.49 1.88
N ALA A 126 3.52 -4.80 0.57
CA ALA A 126 2.90 -5.99 0.01
C ALA A 126 3.50 -7.28 0.58
N LEU A 127 4.82 -7.37 0.68
CA LEU A 127 5.50 -8.52 1.26
C LEU A 127 5.15 -8.72 2.74
N LEU A 128 5.14 -7.63 3.53
CA LEU A 128 4.79 -7.71 4.94
C LEU A 128 3.32 -8.11 5.16
N SER A 129 2.39 -7.55 4.38
CA SER A 129 0.96 -7.88 4.49
C SER A 129 0.68 -9.30 4.02
N ALA A 130 1.31 -9.77 2.94
CA ALA A 130 1.21 -11.15 2.49
C ALA A 130 1.76 -12.13 3.54
N HIS A 131 2.92 -11.83 4.12
CA HIS A 131 3.50 -12.64 5.19
C HIS A 131 2.60 -12.67 6.43
N ALA A 132 2.03 -11.53 6.84
CA ALA A 132 1.09 -11.45 7.95
C ALA A 132 -0.17 -12.29 7.69
N LEU A 133 -0.73 -12.22 6.48
CA LEU A 133 -1.88 -13.04 6.08
C LEU A 133 -1.58 -14.53 6.12
N TRP A 134 -0.39 -14.93 5.68
CA TRP A 134 0.04 -16.34 5.68
C TRP A 134 0.25 -16.86 7.10
N SER A 135 0.82 -16.06 7.98
CA SER A 135 1.10 -16.43 9.37
C SER A 135 -0.15 -16.49 10.26
N LEU A 136 -1.25 -15.85 9.84
CA LEU A 136 -2.51 -15.92 10.57
C LEU A 136 -3.10 -17.34 10.49
N PRO A 137 -3.36 -18.00 11.63
CA PRO A 137 -3.96 -19.32 11.64
C PRO A 137 -5.31 -19.25 10.91
N TRP A 138 -5.47 -20.15 9.92
CA TRP A 138 -6.76 -20.34 9.27
C TRP A 138 -7.72 -20.88 10.34
N ARG A 139 -8.53 -19.99 10.91
CA ARG A 139 -9.64 -20.42 11.76
C ARG A 139 -10.56 -21.29 10.88
N ARG A 140 -10.27 -22.58 10.83
CA ARG A 140 -11.30 -23.56 10.48
C ARG A 140 -12.41 -23.28 11.47
N SER A 141 -13.56 -22.81 10.97
CA SER A 141 -14.80 -22.77 11.70
C SER A 141 -14.98 -24.18 12.30
N ARG A 142 -14.67 -24.35 13.58
CA ARG A 142 -15.19 -25.47 14.34
C ARG A 142 -16.68 -25.17 14.44
N ARG A 143 -17.45 -25.56 13.44
CA ARG A 143 -18.80 -25.99 13.69
C ARG A 143 -18.63 -27.20 14.61
N ALA A 144 -18.72 -26.91 15.91
CA ALA A 144 -18.88 -27.93 16.89
C ALA A 144 -20.06 -28.78 16.42
N SER A 145 -19.80 -30.02 16.13
CA SER A 145 -20.74 -31.11 16.23
C SER A 145 -21.32 -31.08 17.64
N THR A 146 -22.40 -30.35 17.82
CA THR A 146 -23.33 -30.51 18.89
C THR A 146 -24.57 -31.12 18.27
N ALA A 147 -24.47 -32.43 18.00
CA ALA A 147 -25.57 -33.32 17.72
C ALA A 147 -25.16 -34.72 18.18
N ALA A 148 -25.35 -34.96 19.45
CA ALA A 148 -25.60 -36.29 20.04
C ALA A 148 -26.17 -36.08 21.42
#